data_832ca04a9845dfd30e87eb0f791d04fe
#
_entry.id   832ca04a9845dfd30e87eb0f791d04fe
#
_cell.length_a   1.000
_cell.length_b   1.000
_cell.length_c   1.000
_cell.angle_alpha   90.00
_cell.angle_beta   90.00
_cell.angle_gamma   90.00
#
_symmetry.space_group_name_H-M   'P 1'
#
loop_
_entity.id
_entity.type
_entity.pdbx_description
1 polymer ?
#
loop_
_entity_poly.entity_id
_entity_poly.type
_entity_poly.pdbx_seq_one_letter_code
_entity_poly.pdbx_strand_id
1 'polypeptide(L)'
;LQTQGDTLHNALKTWQEKSIHKAVGDFSYHMAITDFNENVAKEVVQMIEEEGITSFKTFMAYKGALMIDDGQMVELMKVVKKHGGLVTVHATNGDMIDALVAKNLKDGNTTPLYHYLSQPEVTEAEASGRFCDMLHYTGCPGYIVHMTCEGALNAVRRSTQRNQKVFVETCSQYLMIDASLYEREDGYKWVMSPPLREKKDQEALWAGINQGLVHVVGTDHCPFTIEQKMKGKDNFAKIPNGHPAIEHRMEFMYSEGVRKGKITPTKFVEICSTNAAKIFGMYPTKGTIAIGSDADIVIFDPEKEHTISASTHHMKCDY
;
A
#
# COMPACT_ATOMS: atom_id res chain seq x y z
N LEU A 1 -7.50 2.34 12.16
CA LEU A 1 -7.72 3.68 11.64
C LEU A 1 -8.25 4.57 12.75
N GLN A 2 -7.55 5.66 13.06
CA GLN A 2 -8.04 6.70 13.96
C GLN A 2 -9.21 7.44 13.30
N THR A 3 -10.23 7.78 14.05
CA THR A 3 -11.22 8.79 13.65
C THR A 3 -10.72 10.15 14.13
N GLN A 4 -10.92 11.24 13.37
CA GLN A 4 -10.49 12.58 13.78
C GLN A 4 -11.07 12.93 15.15
N GLY A 5 -10.23 13.42 16.06
CA GLY A 5 -10.58 13.74 17.44
C GLY A 5 -10.65 12.54 18.40
N ASP A 6 -10.44 11.31 17.92
CA ASP A 6 -10.43 10.10 18.76
C ASP A 6 -8.99 9.68 19.11
N THR A 7 -8.85 8.80 20.10
CA THR A 7 -7.57 8.30 20.58
C THR A 7 -7.04 7.12 19.75
N LEU A 8 -5.73 6.93 19.74
CA LEU A 8 -5.12 5.75 19.11
C LEU A 8 -5.49 4.46 19.84
N HIS A 9 -5.68 4.53 21.17
CA HIS A 9 -6.12 3.38 21.96
C HIS A 9 -7.50 2.89 21.57
N ASN A 10 -8.47 3.80 21.34
CA ASN A 10 -9.79 3.44 20.85
C ASN A 10 -9.73 2.83 19.44
N ALA A 11 -8.89 3.40 18.58
CA ALA A 11 -8.65 2.85 17.24
C ALA A 11 -8.06 1.43 17.33
N LEU A 12 -7.05 1.20 18.17
CA LEU A 12 -6.46 -0.11 18.40
C LEU A 12 -7.49 -1.12 18.90
N LYS A 13 -8.23 -0.78 19.96
CA LYS A 13 -9.28 -1.62 20.54
C LYS A 13 -10.31 -2.05 19.50
N THR A 14 -10.78 -1.11 18.69
CA THR A 14 -11.74 -1.38 17.60
C THR A 14 -11.21 -2.41 16.60
N TRP A 15 -9.92 -2.35 16.27
CA TRP A 15 -9.33 -3.30 15.32
C TRP A 15 -8.98 -4.64 15.97
N GLN A 16 -8.61 -4.64 17.25
CA GLN A 16 -8.45 -5.86 18.03
C GLN A 16 -9.77 -6.66 18.09
N GLU A 17 -10.90 -6.01 18.36
CA GLU A 17 -12.23 -6.64 18.36
C GLU A 17 -12.62 -7.25 16.99
N LYS A 18 -12.09 -6.68 15.89
CA LYS A 18 -12.31 -7.19 14.54
C LYS A 18 -11.42 -8.37 14.17
N SER A 19 -10.24 -8.49 14.73
CA SER A 19 -9.19 -9.45 14.32
C SER A 19 -8.97 -10.57 15.33
N ILE A 20 -8.97 -10.30 16.64
CA ILE A 20 -8.76 -11.30 17.68
C ILE A 20 -9.86 -12.37 17.60
N HIS A 21 -9.45 -13.63 17.66
CA HIS A 21 -10.31 -14.82 17.50
C HIS A 21 -10.95 -15.00 16.10
N LYS A 22 -10.54 -14.18 15.11
CA LYS A 22 -11.01 -14.33 13.71
C LYS A 22 -9.86 -14.57 12.73
N ALA A 23 -8.70 -13.98 12.99
CA ALA A 23 -7.51 -14.24 12.21
C ALA A 23 -6.99 -15.66 12.52
N VAL A 24 -6.61 -16.39 11.48
CA VAL A 24 -6.07 -17.76 11.59
C VAL A 24 -4.55 -17.82 11.52
N GLY A 25 -3.89 -16.70 11.17
CA GLY A 25 -2.45 -16.52 11.16
C GLY A 25 -2.04 -15.41 12.11
N ASP A 26 -0.75 -15.27 12.31
CA ASP A 26 -0.19 -14.14 13.05
C ASP A 26 -0.46 -12.83 12.32
N PHE A 27 -0.75 -11.79 13.07
CA PHE A 27 -1.03 -10.46 12.53
C PHE A 27 -0.52 -9.35 13.45
N SER A 28 -0.33 -8.18 12.89
CA SER A 28 -0.06 -6.94 13.60
C SER A 28 -0.80 -5.79 12.92
N TYR A 29 -0.56 -4.57 13.41
CA TYR A 29 -1.26 -3.38 12.93
C TYR A 29 -0.29 -2.31 12.46
N HIS A 30 -0.72 -1.56 11.42
CA HIS A 30 -0.22 -0.23 11.13
C HIS A 30 -1.20 0.78 11.72
N MET A 31 -0.74 1.59 12.67
CA MET A 31 -1.61 2.62 13.25
C MET A 31 -1.80 3.77 12.27
N ALA A 32 -3.02 3.96 11.76
CA ALA A 32 -3.31 5.06 10.86
C ALA A 32 -3.58 6.34 11.64
N ILE A 33 -2.83 7.39 11.30
CA ILE A 33 -2.90 8.74 11.89
C ILE A 33 -3.66 9.63 10.91
N THR A 34 -4.80 10.15 11.34
CA THR A 34 -5.68 11.04 10.56
C THR A 34 -5.87 12.40 11.22
N ASP A 35 -5.37 12.54 12.44
CA ASP A 35 -5.30 13.76 13.22
C ASP A 35 -4.05 13.68 14.09
N PHE A 36 -3.22 14.73 14.09
CA PHE A 36 -1.99 14.75 14.86
C PHE A 36 -1.88 16.01 15.70
N ASN A 37 -1.79 15.82 17.01
CA ASN A 37 -1.68 16.85 18.03
C ASN A 37 -0.82 16.36 19.20
N GLU A 38 -0.62 17.17 20.24
CA GLU A 38 0.24 16.82 21.39
C GLU A 38 -0.22 15.54 22.12
N ASN A 39 -1.51 15.28 22.21
CA ASN A 39 -2.03 14.07 22.85
C ASN A 39 -1.74 12.83 21.99
N VAL A 40 -2.02 12.91 20.69
CA VAL A 40 -1.70 11.84 19.73
C VAL A 40 -0.20 11.57 19.71
N ALA A 41 0.65 12.60 19.83
CA ALA A 41 2.10 12.41 19.92
C ALA A 41 2.51 11.56 21.14
N LYS A 42 1.86 11.74 22.29
CA LYS A 42 2.08 10.91 23.49
C LYS A 42 1.60 9.47 23.27
N GLU A 43 0.43 9.32 22.65
CA GLU A 43 -0.12 8.00 22.34
C GLU A 43 0.72 7.24 21.31
N VAL A 44 1.35 7.92 20.34
CA VAL A 44 2.33 7.31 19.41
C VAL A 44 3.47 6.64 20.19
N VAL A 45 3.99 7.31 21.24
CA VAL A 45 5.03 6.73 22.10
C VAL A 45 4.50 5.48 22.82
N GLN A 46 3.30 5.55 23.38
CA GLN A 46 2.66 4.40 24.05
C GLN A 46 2.42 3.23 23.09
N MET A 47 1.96 3.51 21.86
CA MET A 47 1.80 2.46 20.83
C MET A 47 3.12 1.73 20.55
N ILE A 48 4.25 2.45 20.54
CA ILE A 48 5.57 1.84 20.33
C ILE A 48 6.03 1.06 21.55
N GLU A 49 6.00 1.68 22.73
CA GLU A 49 6.66 1.17 23.93
C GLU A 49 5.82 0.14 24.69
N GLU A 50 4.49 0.28 24.67
CA GLU A 50 3.58 -0.57 25.44
C GLU A 50 2.86 -1.61 24.57
N GLU A 51 2.45 -1.22 23.34
CA GLU A 51 1.66 -2.09 22.45
C GLU A 51 2.51 -2.78 21.35
N GLY A 52 3.80 -2.40 21.21
CA GLY A 52 4.68 -2.96 20.19
C GLY A 52 4.33 -2.60 18.76
N ILE A 53 3.50 -1.57 18.53
CA ILE A 53 3.12 -1.07 17.22
C ILE A 53 4.13 0.00 16.79
N THR A 54 5.04 -0.36 15.88
CA THR A 54 6.18 0.49 15.49
C THR A 54 5.99 1.19 14.15
N SER A 55 4.87 1.00 13.46
CA SER A 55 4.60 1.58 12.15
C SER A 55 3.31 2.41 12.14
N PHE A 56 3.41 3.63 11.56
CA PHE A 56 2.36 4.63 11.56
C PHE A 56 1.99 5.01 10.14
N LYS A 57 0.74 4.73 9.74
CA LYS A 57 0.23 4.99 8.40
C LYS A 57 -0.31 6.41 8.30
N THR A 58 0.09 7.11 7.27
CA THR A 58 -0.34 8.48 6.95
C THR A 58 -0.83 8.58 5.52
N PHE A 59 -1.55 9.67 5.22
CA PHE A 59 -2.11 9.94 3.91
C PHE A 59 -1.81 11.38 3.49
N MET A 60 -1.40 11.57 2.24
CA MET A 60 -1.20 12.87 1.61
C MET A 60 -2.37 13.21 0.66
N ALA A 61 -3.45 12.44 0.72
CA ALA A 61 -4.71 12.62 0.02
C ALA A 61 -5.90 12.39 0.97
N TYR A 62 -7.10 12.55 0.46
CA TYR A 62 -8.37 12.43 1.21
C TYR A 62 -8.55 13.55 2.24
N LYS A 63 -8.43 14.80 1.78
CA LYS A 63 -8.55 16.02 2.58
C LYS A 63 -9.88 16.05 3.36
N GLY A 64 -9.79 16.43 4.64
CA GLY A 64 -10.95 16.46 5.54
C GLY A 64 -11.41 15.08 6.05
N ALA A 65 -10.72 13.99 5.67
CA ALA A 65 -11.02 12.64 6.12
C ALA A 65 -9.80 11.92 6.71
N LEU A 66 -8.78 11.65 5.89
CA LEU A 66 -7.60 10.86 6.28
C LEU A 66 -6.30 11.66 6.24
N MET A 67 -6.24 12.71 5.43
CA MET A 67 -5.03 13.49 5.19
C MET A 67 -4.63 14.27 6.43
N ILE A 68 -3.33 14.19 6.77
CA ILE A 68 -2.65 15.14 7.66
C ILE A 68 -1.79 16.09 6.83
N ASP A 69 -1.56 17.30 7.30
CA ASP A 69 -0.72 18.26 6.59
C ASP A 69 0.78 17.99 6.76
N ASP A 70 1.61 18.67 5.96
CA ASP A 70 3.05 18.48 5.96
C ASP A 70 3.70 18.84 7.30
N GLY A 71 3.16 19.82 8.03
CA GLY A 71 3.62 20.19 9.37
C GLY A 71 3.37 19.09 10.38
N GLN A 72 2.15 18.55 10.41
CA GLN A 72 1.76 17.40 11.24
C GLN A 72 2.61 16.16 10.89
N MET A 73 2.85 15.92 9.59
CA MET A 73 3.69 14.82 9.12
C MET A 73 5.13 14.92 9.64
N VAL A 74 5.73 16.12 9.58
CA VAL A 74 7.10 16.35 10.07
C VAL A 74 7.17 16.15 11.58
N GLU A 75 6.22 16.64 12.36
CA GLU A 75 6.21 16.44 13.80
C GLU A 75 6.00 14.96 14.18
N LEU A 76 5.10 14.25 13.51
CA LEU A 76 4.96 12.80 13.66
C LEU A 76 6.27 12.07 13.37
N MET A 77 6.94 12.39 12.25
CA MET A 77 8.23 11.79 11.89
C MET A 77 9.29 11.97 12.96
N LYS A 78 9.37 13.15 13.61
CA LYS A 78 10.31 13.41 14.70
C LYS A 78 10.05 12.52 15.91
N VAL A 79 8.78 12.37 16.30
CA VAL A 79 8.38 11.50 17.42
C VAL A 79 8.69 10.05 17.09
N VAL A 80 8.24 9.55 15.95
CA VAL A 80 8.42 8.16 15.51
C VAL A 80 9.91 7.79 15.41
N LYS A 81 10.74 8.68 14.83
CA LYS A 81 12.19 8.47 14.75
C LYS A 81 12.82 8.31 16.13
N LYS A 82 12.46 9.18 17.08
CA LYS A 82 13.03 9.19 18.43
C LYS A 82 12.80 7.88 19.16
N HIS A 83 11.66 7.22 18.89
CA HIS A 83 11.27 5.96 19.54
C HIS A 83 11.46 4.73 18.63
N GLY A 84 12.21 4.84 17.52
CA GLY A 84 12.62 3.71 16.70
C GLY A 84 11.55 3.14 15.77
N GLY A 85 10.50 3.91 15.51
CA GLY A 85 9.42 3.50 14.62
C GLY A 85 9.65 3.84 13.15
N LEU A 86 8.62 3.61 12.31
CA LEU A 86 8.57 3.77 10.87
C LEU A 86 7.30 4.53 10.45
N VAL A 87 7.41 5.55 9.62
CA VAL A 87 6.25 6.22 9.02
C VAL A 87 5.96 5.63 7.65
N THR A 88 4.74 5.15 7.45
CA THR A 88 4.26 4.64 6.16
C THR A 88 3.29 5.65 5.53
N VAL A 89 3.27 5.78 4.20
CA VAL A 89 2.50 6.82 3.53
C VAL A 89 1.78 6.34 2.28
N HIS A 90 0.50 6.76 2.14
CA HIS A 90 -0.19 6.83 0.87
C HIS A 90 0.23 8.15 0.21
N ALA A 91 1.16 8.07 -0.75
CA ALA A 91 1.82 9.22 -1.34
C ALA A 91 1.17 9.63 -2.67
N THR A 92 0.03 10.32 -2.59
CA THR A 92 -0.61 10.95 -3.75
C THR A 92 -1.02 12.38 -3.40
N ASN A 93 -0.90 13.32 -4.35
CA ASN A 93 -1.26 14.72 -4.14
C ASN A 93 -2.80 14.90 -4.17
N GLY A 94 -3.41 14.93 -2.98
CA GLY A 94 -4.86 15.01 -2.83
C GLY A 94 -5.47 16.27 -3.43
N ASP A 95 -4.84 17.43 -3.28
CA ASP A 95 -5.37 18.70 -3.81
C ASP A 95 -5.42 18.69 -5.36
N MET A 96 -4.41 18.12 -6.03
CA MET A 96 -4.42 17.96 -7.49
C MET A 96 -5.51 16.97 -7.93
N ILE A 97 -5.64 15.85 -7.22
CA ILE A 97 -6.65 14.83 -7.53
C ILE A 97 -8.06 15.41 -7.38
N ASP A 98 -8.34 16.08 -6.28
CA ASP A 98 -9.65 16.69 -6.02
C ASP A 98 -10.03 17.71 -7.10
N ALA A 99 -9.07 18.53 -7.53
CA ALA A 99 -9.30 19.51 -8.61
C ALA A 99 -9.60 18.82 -9.94
N LEU A 100 -8.88 17.73 -10.29
CA LEU A 100 -9.10 16.96 -11.52
C LEU A 100 -10.42 16.18 -11.49
N VAL A 101 -10.78 15.59 -10.36
CA VAL A 101 -12.09 14.94 -10.15
C VAL A 101 -13.22 15.94 -10.34
N ALA A 102 -13.14 17.10 -9.66
CA ALA A 102 -14.16 18.14 -9.78
C ALA A 102 -14.31 18.65 -11.22
N LYS A 103 -13.17 18.87 -11.91
CA LYS A 103 -13.18 19.27 -13.33
C LYS A 103 -13.86 18.21 -14.22
N ASN A 104 -13.45 16.94 -14.10
CA ASN A 104 -14.00 15.89 -14.95
C ASN A 104 -15.51 15.71 -14.73
N LEU A 105 -15.98 15.74 -13.49
CA LEU A 105 -17.40 15.65 -13.19
C LEU A 105 -18.19 16.85 -13.75
N LYS A 106 -17.63 18.07 -13.65
CA LYS A 106 -18.23 19.27 -14.24
C LYS A 106 -18.36 19.17 -15.76
N ASP A 107 -17.39 18.54 -16.42
CA ASP A 107 -17.37 18.32 -17.86
C ASP A 107 -18.30 17.15 -18.32
N GLY A 108 -19.00 16.50 -17.36
CA GLY A 108 -19.92 15.39 -17.64
C GLY A 108 -19.23 14.02 -17.78
N ASN A 109 -17.98 13.93 -17.43
CA ASN A 109 -17.17 12.72 -17.51
C ASN A 109 -17.38 11.87 -16.26
N THR A 110 -18.06 10.72 -16.36
CA THR A 110 -18.48 9.94 -15.18
C THR A 110 -18.02 8.48 -15.20
N THR A 111 -17.43 8.00 -16.29
CA THR A 111 -17.02 6.59 -16.45
C THR A 111 -15.78 6.24 -15.61
N PRO A 112 -15.52 4.96 -15.35
CA PRO A 112 -14.33 4.49 -14.59
C PRO A 112 -12.99 4.97 -15.16
N LEU A 113 -12.90 5.21 -16.48
CA LEU A 113 -11.71 5.76 -17.13
C LEU A 113 -11.27 7.08 -16.48
N TYR A 114 -12.23 7.92 -16.08
CA TYR A 114 -11.92 9.22 -15.48
C TYR A 114 -11.42 9.13 -14.03
N HIS A 115 -11.60 7.99 -13.37
CA HIS A 115 -10.88 7.72 -12.14
C HIS A 115 -9.36 7.70 -12.37
N TYR A 116 -8.90 6.99 -13.40
CA TYR A 116 -7.49 6.96 -13.80
C TYR A 116 -7.00 8.32 -14.28
N LEU A 117 -7.76 8.98 -15.18
CA LEU A 117 -7.39 10.28 -15.73
C LEU A 117 -7.37 11.42 -14.69
N SER A 118 -8.09 11.28 -13.58
CA SER A 118 -8.06 12.22 -12.45
C SER A 118 -6.88 12.01 -11.50
N GLN A 119 -6.12 10.93 -11.66
CA GLN A 119 -4.96 10.60 -10.85
C GLN A 119 -3.71 10.34 -11.72
N PRO A 120 -3.26 11.33 -12.53
CA PRO A 120 -2.10 11.15 -13.38
C PRO A 120 -0.85 10.84 -12.56
N GLU A 121 0.13 10.17 -13.18
CA GLU A 121 1.40 9.73 -12.56
C GLU A 121 2.07 10.83 -11.72
N VAL A 122 2.02 12.07 -12.20
CA VAL A 122 2.63 13.22 -11.51
C VAL A 122 2.09 13.44 -10.10
N THR A 123 0.84 13.06 -9.80
CA THR A 123 0.26 13.21 -8.47
C THR A 123 0.93 12.30 -7.44
N GLU A 124 1.37 11.12 -7.87
CA GLU A 124 2.11 10.17 -7.05
C GLU A 124 3.60 10.50 -6.98
N ALA A 125 4.19 10.91 -8.12
CA ALA A 125 5.59 11.26 -8.21
C ALA A 125 5.93 12.50 -7.35
N GLU A 126 5.08 13.54 -7.37
CA GLU A 126 5.24 14.75 -6.54
C GLU A 126 5.14 14.39 -5.04
N ALA A 127 4.08 13.70 -4.63
CA ALA A 127 3.88 13.36 -3.24
C ALA A 127 4.98 12.43 -2.70
N SER A 128 5.43 11.46 -3.48
CA SER A 128 6.58 10.61 -3.13
C SER A 128 7.86 11.42 -2.95
N GLY A 129 8.11 12.39 -3.82
CA GLY A 129 9.27 13.28 -3.70
C GLY A 129 9.21 14.14 -2.45
N ARG A 130 8.07 14.78 -2.19
CA ARG A 130 7.84 15.62 -1.02
C ARG A 130 7.96 14.81 0.28
N PHE A 131 7.41 13.59 0.34
CA PHE A 131 7.59 12.69 1.46
C PHE A 131 9.07 12.34 1.69
N CYS A 132 9.82 12.02 0.64
CA CYS A 132 11.25 11.76 0.72
C CYS A 132 12.05 12.97 1.26
N ASP A 133 11.69 14.19 0.87
CA ASP A 133 12.35 15.40 1.37
C ASP A 133 12.04 15.63 2.87
N MET A 134 10.82 15.36 3.33
CA MET A 134 10.47 15.38 4.76
C MET A 134 11.23 14.31 5.56
N LEU A 135 11.39 13.09 5.00
CA LEU A 135 12.22 12.06 5.61
C LEU A 135 13.69 12.48 5.69
N HIS A 136 14.21 13.12 4.65
CA HIS A 136 15.58 13.63 4.67
C HIS A 136 15.78 14.70 5.74
N TYR A 137 14.86 15.65 5.86
CA TYR A 137 14.89 16.68 6.88
C TYR A 137 14.83 16.13 8.31
N THR A 138 13.95 15.17 8.56
CA THR A 138 13.75 14.60 9.89
C THR A 138 14.74 13.49 10.23
N GLY A 139 15.28 12.82 9.20
CA GLY A 139 16.08 11.59 9.31
C GLY A 139 15.23 10.38 9.78
N CYS A 140 13.90 10.45 9.68
CA CYS A 140 13.01 9.34 9.99
C CYS A 140 13.07 8.28 8.89
N PRO A 141 13.07 6.97 9.19
CA PRO A 141 12.86 5.96 8.17
C PRO A 141 11.41 6.03 7.66
N GLY A 142 11.22 5.85 6.35
CA GLY A 142 9.90 5.91 5.74
C GLY A 142 9.59 4.74 4.83
N TYR A 143 8.31 4.51 4.58
CA TYR A 143 7.81 3.43 3.73
C TYR A 143 6.68 3.93 2.85
N ILE A 144 6.87 3.91 1.55
CA ILE A 144 5.84 4.26 0.57
C ILE A 144 5.09 2.99 0.20
N VAL A 145 3.80 2.93 0.53
CA VAL A 145 2.94 1.78 0.23
C VAL A 145 2.48 1.81 -1.22
N HIS A 146 2.13 0.66 -1.78
CA HIS A 146 1.41 0.47 -3.06
C HIS A 146 1.85 1.39 -4.21
N MET A 147 3.16 1.60 -4.40
CA MET A 147 3.71 2.43 -5.49
C MET A 147 3.36 1.85 -6.86
N THR A 148 2.96 2.73 -7.81
CA THR A 148 2.41 2.30 -9.09
C THR A 148 3.17 2.75 -10.32
N CYS A 149 4.06 3.77 -10.25
CA CYS A 149 4.59 4.42 -11.44
C CYS A 149 6.10 4.71 -11.41
N GLU A 150 6.67 4.86 -12.60
CA GLU A 150 8.09 5.18 -12.80
C GLU A 150 8.49 6.52 -12.17
N GLY A 151 7.64 7.55 -12.28
CA GLY A 151 7.92 8.87 -11.74
C GLY A 151 8.12 8.85 -10.22
N ALA A 152 7.31 8.06 -9.49
CA ALA A 152 7.47 7.88 -8.04
C ALA A 152 8.74 7.09 -7.69
N LEU A 153 9.09 6.03 -8.45
CA LEU A 153 10.37 5.32 -8.30
C LEU A 153 11.57 6.25 -8.51
N ASN A 154 11.49 7.15 -9.49
CA ASN A 154 12.55 8.13 -9.74
C ASN A 154 12.72 9.13 -8.58
N ALA A 155 11.63 9.50 -7.91
CA ALA A 155 11.70 10.32 -6.69
C ALA A 155 12.45 9.59 -5.57
N VAL A 156 12.13 8.32 -5.33
CA VAL A 156 12.83 7.47 -4.35
C VAL A 156 14.30 7.29 -4.72
N ARG A 157 14.62 7.01 -5.99
CA ARG A 157 16.00 6.85 -6.45
C ARG A 157 16.87 8.07 -6.11
N ARG A 158 16.32 9.29 -6.28
CA ARG A 158 17.02 10.52 -5.87
C ARG A 158 17.23 10.61 -4.36
N SER A 159 16.29 10.12 -3.58
CA SER A 159 16.38 10.11 -2.11
C SER A 159 17.41 9.12 -1.59
N THR A 160 17.47 7.91 -2.17
CA THR A 160 18.46 6.89 -1.77
C THR A 160 19.91 7.35 -2.00
N GLN A 161 20.16 8.21 -2.97
CA GLN A 161 21.48 8.83 -3.20
C GLN A 161 21.93 9.72 -2.02
N ARG A 162 21.00 10.13 -1.14
CA ARG A 162 21.26 10.91 0.07
C ARG A 162 21.41 10.05 1.34
N ASN A 163 21.59 8.73 1.19
CA ASN A 163 21.61 7.73 2.28
C ASN A 163 20.34 7.73 3.15
N GLN A 164 19.22 8.17 2.61
CA GLN A 164 17.93 8.15 3.31
C GLN A 164 17.34 6.74 3.29
N LYS A 165 16.86 6.28 4.45
CA LYS A 165 16.14 5.01 4.57
C LYS A 165 14.70 5.19 4.09
N VAL A 166 14.46 4.87 2.82
CA VAL A 166 13.13 4.82 2.20
C VAL A 166 12.88 3.42 1.70
N PHE A 167 11.84 2.79 2.21
CA PHE A 167 11.36 1.51 1.72
C PHE A 167 10.20 1.73 0.76
N VAL A 168 10.04 0.84 -0.20
CA VAL A 168 8.97 0.91 -1.21
C VAL A 168 8.27 -0.42 -1.30
N GLU A 169 6.95 -0.36 -1.28
CA GLU A 169 6.07 -1.46 -1.62
C GLU A 169 5.35 -1.18 -2.93
N THR A 170 5.23 -2.18 -3.78
CA THR A 170 4.21 -2.22 -4.81
C THR A 170 3.23 -3.36 -4.52
N CYS A 171 2.16 -3.49 -5.32
CA CYS A 171 1.23 -4.59 -5.17
C CYS A 171 1.21 -5.45 -6.43
N SER A 172 0.86 -6.73 -6.26
CA SER A 172 0.85 -7.69 -7.36
C SER A 172 0.02 -7.23 -8.57
N GLN A 173 -1.11 -6.57 -8.36
CA GLN A 173 -1.96 -6.06 -9.43
C GLN A 173 -1.26 -5.01 -10.31
N TYR A 174 -0.43 -4.12 -9.74
CA TYR A 174 0.30 -3.10 -10.50
C TYR A 174 1.43 -3.68 -11.37
N LEU A 175 1.83 -4.91 -11.12
CA LEU A 175 2.85 -5.62 -11.90
C LEU A 175 2.27 -6.42 -13.09
N MET A 176 0.93 -6.57 -13.16
CA MET A 176 0.31 -7.54 -14.09
C MET A 176 -0.80 -6.99 -14.95
N ILE A 177 -1.64 -6.10 -14.42
CA ILE A 177 -2.78 -5.53 -15.11
C ILE A 177 -2.60 -4.03 -15.29
N ASP A 178 -3.18 -3.45 -16.32
CA ASP A 178 -2.94 -2.07 -16.73
C ASP A 178 -4.23 -1.26 -16.87
N ALA A 179 -4.08 0.04 -17.11
CA ALA A 179 -5.17 1.01 -17.15
C ALA A 179 -6.19 0.78 -18.28
N SER A 180 -5.89 -0.08 -19.29
CA SER A 180 -6.85 -0.42 -20.34
C SER A 180 -8.13 -1.08 -19.80
N LEU A 181 -8.05 -1.67 -18.60
CA LEU A 181 -9.21 -2.27 -17.93
C LEU A 181 -10.29 -1.24 -17.57
N TYR A 182 -9.95 0.03 -17.41
CA TYR A 182 -10.93 1.09 -17.13
C TYR A 182 -11.82 1.44 -18.33
N GLU A 183 -11.41 1.08 -19.55
CA GLU A 183 -12.18 1.32 -20.78
C GLU A 183 -13.24 0.24 -21.04
N ARG A 184 -13.18 -0.87 -20.28
CA ARG A 184 -14.11 -1.99 -20.41
C ARG A 184 -15.48 -1.63 -19.84
N GLU A 185 -16.52 -2.32 -20.29
CA GLU A 185 -17.88 -2.22 -19.75
C GLU A 185 -17.92 -2.49 -18.25
N ASP A 186 -17.09 -3.44 -17.76
CA ASP A 186 -16.95 -3.79 -16.35
C ASP A 186 -15.79 -3.06 -15.65
N GLY A 187 -15.31 -1.94 -16.20
CA GLY A 187 -14.17 -1.16 -15.69
C GLY A 187 -14.30 -0.70 -14.24
N TYR A 188 -15.52 -0.58 -13.74
CA TYR A 188 -15.80 -0.25 -12.34
C TYR A 188 -15.21 -1.26 -11.33
N LYS A 189 -15.03 -2.53 -11.73
CA LYS A 189 -14.41 -3.56 -10.89
C LYS A 189 -12.96 -3.23 -10.49
N TRP A 190 -12.25 -2.54 -11.39
CA TRP A 190 -10.83 -2.26 -11.28
C TRP A 190 -10.51 -0.93 -10.59
N VAL A 191 -11.54 -0.18 -10.15
CA VAL A 191 -11.34 1.10 -9.46
C VAL A 191 -10.69 0.88 -8.11
N MET A 192 -9.47 1.40 -7.96
CA MET A 192 -8.64 1.37 -6.73
C MET A 192 -7.75 2.61 -6.68
N SER A 193 -7.23 2.97 -5.54
CA SER A 193 -6.34 4.13 -5.38
C SER A 193 -5.04 3.75 -4.67
N PRO A 194 -3.87 4.02 -5.31
CA PRO A 194 -3.71 4.63 -6.64
C PRO A 194 -4.26 3.74 -7.77
N PRO A 195 -4.60 4.31 -8.96
CA PRO A 195 -5.13 3.54 -10.07
C PRO A 195 -4.07 2.68 -10.74
N LEU A 196 -4.53 1.69 -11.52
CA LEU A 196 -3.68 0.97 -12.47
C LEU A 196 -3.00 1.94 -13.44
N ARG A 197 -1.78 1.63 -13.86
CA ARG A 197 -0.97 2.44 -14.76
C ARG A 197 -0.76 1.75 -16.11
N GLU A 198 0.08 2.34 -16.95
CA GLU A 198 0.45 1.79 -18.23
C GLU A 198 1.49 0.67 -18.11
N LYS A 199 1.71 -0.06 -19.20
CA LYS A 199 2.73 -1.15 -19.26
C LYS A 199 4.15 -0.67 -18.98
N LYS A 200 4.49 0.57 -19.39
CA LYS A 200 5.81 1.15 -19.08
C LYS A 200 6.07 1.22 -17.58
N ASP A 201 5.03 1.52 -16.78
CA ASP A 201 5.13 1.59 -15.33
C ASP A 201 5.32 0.19 -14.72
N GLN A 202 4.66 -0.83 -15.28
CA GLN A 202 4.89 -2.23 -14.87
C GLN A 202 6.35 -2.63 -15.11
N GLU A 203 6.90 -2.30 -16.29
CA GLU A 203 8.31 -2.57 -16.62
C GLU A 203 9.26 -1.85 -15.67
N ALA A 204 8.97 -0.59 -15.33
CA ALA A 204 9.74 0.19 -14.37
C ALA A 204 9.69 -0.42 -12.96
N LEU A 205 8.52 -0.90 -12.51
CA LEU A 205 8.37 -1.58 -11.22
C LEU A 205 9.16 -2.91 -11.16
N TRP A 206 9.10 -3.74 -12.22
CA TRP A 206 9.91 -4.96 -12.31
C TRP A 206 11.41 -4.66 -12.30
N ALA A 207 11.83 -3.61 -13.02
CA ALA A 207 13.21 -3.15 -12.99
C ALA A 207 13.60 -2.64 -11.58
N GLY A 208 12.69 -1.91 -10.92
CA GLY A 208 12.86 -1.43 -9.55
C GLY A 208 13.03 -2.56 -8.53
N ILE A 209 12.31 -3.68 -8.69
CA ILE A 209 12.49 -4.89 -7.87
C ILE A 209 13.92 -5.45 -8.04
N ASN A 210 14.37 -5.60 -9.27
CA ASN A 210 15.71 -6.13 -9.55
C ASN A 210 16.84 -5.21 -9.10
N GLN A 211 16.62 -3.89 -9.13
CA GLN A 211 17.55 -2.87 -8.65
C GLN A 211 17.54 -2.70 -7.12
N GLY A 212 16.62 -3.36 -6.40
CA GLY A 212 16.48 -3.22 -4.96
C GLY A 212 15.85 -1.88 -4.51
N LEU A 213 15.17 -1.17 -5.41
CA LEU A 213 14.38 0.03 -5.09
C LEU A 213 12.98 -0.31 -4.57
N VAL A 214 12.36 -1.35 -5.12
CA VAL A 214 11.11 -1.93 -4.59
C VAL A 214 11.49 -3.08 -3.67
N HIS A 215 11.11 -2.97 -2.43
CA HIS A 215 11.53 -3.86 -1.34
C HIS A 215 10.52 -4.96 -1.05
N VAL A 216 9.23 -4.66 -1.20
CA VAL A 216 8.13 -5.55 -0.82
C VAL A 216 7.07 -5.56 -1.91
N VAL A 217 6.44 -6.70 -2.12
CA VAL A 217 5.21 -6.83 -2.90
C VAL A 217 4.07 -7.18 -1.97
N GLY A 218 3.19 -6.20 -1.72
CA GLY A 218 1.98 -6.33 -0.93
C GLY A 218 0.77 -6.68 -1.77
N THR A 219 -0.42 -6.47 -1.21
CA THR A 219 -1.70 -6.69 -1.88
C THR A 219 -2.63 -5.50 -1.85
N ASP A 220 -2.56 -4.68 -0.82
CA ASP A 220 -3.56 -3.65 -0.53
C ASP A 220 -4.98 -4.19 -0.63
N HIS A 221 -5.20 -5.39 -0.01
CA HIS A 221 -6.45 -6.13 -0.11
C HIS A 221 -7.62 -5.36 0.51
N CYS A 222 -8.51 -4.89 -0.35
CA CYS A 222 -9.72 -4.18 0.04
C CYS A 222 -10.88 -4.60 -0.88
N PRO A 223 -11.52 -5.76 -0.61
CA PRO A 223 -12.53 -6.33 -1.49
C PRO A 223 -13.88 -5.63 -1.35
N PHE A 224 -14.56 -5.50 -2.48
CA PHE A 224 -15.95 -5.08 -2.56
C PHE A 224 -16.71 -6.06 -3.44
N THR A 225 -18.03 -6.20 -3.25
CA THR A 225 -18.88 -6.94 -4.17
C THR A 225 -19.21 -6.11 -5.41
N ILE A 226 -19.64 -6.77 -6.49
CA ILE A 226 -20.15 -6.10 -7.70
C ILE A 226 -21.26 -5.11 -7.32
N GLU A 227 -22.20 -5.52 -6.47
CA GLU A 227 -23.29 -4.65 -6.00
C GLU A 227 -22.76 -3.37 -5.34
N GLN A 228 -21.73 -3.48 -4.50
CA GLN A 228 -21.11 -2.32 -3.85
C GLN A 228 -20.44 -1.39 -4.86
N LYS A 229 -19.69 -1.95 -5.80
CA LYS A 229 -19.04 -1.20 -6.89
C LYS A 229 -20.06 -0.49 -7.79
N MET A 230 -21.14 -1.17 -8.13
CA MET A 230 -22.20 -0.66 -8.99
C MET A 230 -22.97 0.54 -8.40
N LYS A 231 -22.93 0.77 -7.09
CA LYS A 231 -23.50 1.99 -6.47
C LYS A 231 -22.89 3.28 -7.02
N GLY A 232 -21.65 3.21 -7.54
CA GLY A 232 -20.97 4.34 -8.16
C GLY A 232 -20.92 4.31 -9.71
N LYS A 233 -21.59 3.38 -10.38
CA LYS A 233 -21.43 3.16 -11.84
C LYS A 233 -21.63 4.41 -12.72
N ASP A 234 -22.49 5.32 -12.31
CA ASP A 234 -22.81 6.54 -13.04
C ASP A 234 -21.95 7.74 -12.59
N ASN A 235 -21.02 7.52 -11.67
CA ASN A 235 -20.09 8.55 -11.18
C ASN A 235 -18.85 7.88 -10.60
N PHE A 236 -17.74 7.89 -11.35
CA PHE A 236 -16.49 7.23 -10.95
C PHE A 236 -15.99 7.61 -9.56
N ALA A 237 -16.24 8.84 -9.09
CA ALA A 237 -15.82 9.32 -7.78
C ALA A 237 -16.61 8.66 -6.61
N LYS A 238 -17.71 7.96 -6.91
CA LYS A 238 -18.52 7.22 -5.93
C LYS A 238 -18.29 5.71 -5.95
N ILE A 239 -17.48 5.21 -6.87
CA ILE A 239 -17.12 3.79 -6.91
C ILE A 239 -16.19 3.51 -5.72
N PRO A 240 -16.52 2.56 -4.84
CA PRO A 240 -15.60 2.18 -3.76
C PRO A 240 -14.24 1.76 -4.29
N ASN A 241 -13.18 2.37 -3.75
CA ASN A 241 -11.80 2.10 -4.17
C ASN A 241 -11.27 0.86 -3.45
N GLY A 242 -10.85 -0.15 -4.19
CA GLY A 242 -10.22 -1.35 -3.64
C GLY A 242 -10.26 -2.53 -4.59
N HIS A 243 -9.38 -3.50 -4.33
CA HIS A 243 -9.18 -4.67 -5.17
C HIS A 243 -8.95 -5.92 -4.29
N PRO A 244 -9.56 -7.08 -4.61
CA PRO A 244 -9.25 -8.34 -3.96
C PRO A 244 -7.92 -8.90 -4.49
N ALA A 245 -6.95 -9.19 -3.62
CA ALA A 245 -5.65 -9.67 -4.08
C ALA A 245 -4.92 -10.63 -3.10
N ILE A 246 -5.38 -10.75 -1.84
CA ILE A 246 -4.58 -11.40 -0.78
C ILE A 246 -4.28 -12.87 -1.06
N GLU A 247 -5.24 -13.62 -1.61
CA GLU A 247 -5.14 -15.06 -1.78
C GLU A 247 -4.13 -15.44 -2.88
N HIS A 248 -4.05 -14.65 -3.96
CA HIS A 248 -3.33 -15.03 -5.16
C HIS A 248 -1.97 -14.35 -5.34
N ARG A 249 -1.52 -13.53 -4.37
CA ARG A 249 -0.27 -12.79 -4.48
C ARG A 249 0.94 -13.67 -4.78
N MET A 250 1.08 -14.78 -4.05
CA MET A 250 2.24 -15.68 -4.20
C MET A 250 2.22 -16.38 -5.57
N GLU A 251 1.06 -16.87 -5.99
CA GLU A 251 0.87 -17.52 -7.27
C GLU A 251 1.20 -16.60 -8.44
N PHE A 252 0.67 -15.38 -8.39
CA PHE A 252 0.94 -14.36 -9.39
C PHE A 252 2.42 -13.99 -9.45
N MET A 253 3.03 -13.73 -8.30
CA MET A 253 4.45 -13.36 -8.25
C MET A 253 5.36 -14.47 -8.74
N TYR A 254 4.97 -15.73 -8.51
CA TYR A 254 5.73 -16.85 -9.05
C TYR A 254 5.53 -16.98 -10.57
N SER A 255 4.29 -17.00 -11.04
CA SER A 255 3.94 -17.17 -12.46
C SER A 255 4.49 -16.05 -13.34
N GLU A 256 4.20 -14.79 -12.97
CA GLU A 256 4.61 -13.62 -13.77
C GLU A 256 6.07 -13.20 -13.55
N GLY A 257 6.61 -13.48 -12.38
CA GLY A 257 7.95 -13.10 -12.00
C GLY A 257 8.97 -14.21 -12.29
N VAL A 258 8.84 -15.33 -11.58
CA VAL A 258 9.85 -16.41 -11.63
C VAL A 258 9.76 -17.22 -12.91
N ARG A 259 8.57 -17.75 -13.25
CA ARG A 259 8.42 -18.59 -14.48
C ARG A 259 8.71 -17.82 -15.76
N LYS A 260 8.40 -16.52 -15.81
CA LYS A 260 8.74 -15.66 -16.95
C LYS A 260 10.16 -15.09 -16.91
N GLY A 261 10.96 -15.46 -15.91
CA GLY A 261 12.38 -15.08 -15.81
C GLY A 261 12.62 -13.60 -15.48
N LYS A 262 11.61 -12.89 -14.99
CA LYS A 262 11.76 -11.48 -14.59
C LYS A 262 12.52 -11.33 -13.27
N ILE A 263 12.37 -12.28 -12.34
CA ILE A 263 13.07 -12.34 -11.06
C ILE A 263 13.52 -13.76 -10.76
N THR A 264 14.53 -13.91 -9.89
CA THR A 264 14.98 -15.21 -9.39
C THR A 264 14.04 -15.74 -8.29
N PRO A 265 14.03 -17.08 -8.01
CA PRO A 265 13.33 -17.63 -6.86
C PRO A 265 13.75 -17.00 -5.52
N THR A 266 15.05 -16.69 -5.36
CA THR A 266 15.55 -16.01 -4.17
C THR A 266 14.97 -14.60 -4.04
N LYS A 267 14.91 -13.83 -5.14
CA LYS A 267 14.30 -12.51 -5.16
C LYS A 267 12.80 -12.58 -4.83
N PHE A 268 12.10 -13.59 -5.32
CA PHE A 268 10.68 -13.83 -4.98
C PHE A 268 10.48 -14.00 -3.47
N VAL A 269 11.27 -14.84 -2.79
CA VAL A 269 11.20 -15.00 -1.34
C VAL A 269 11.57 -13.71 -0.61
N GLU A 270 12.61 -13.02 -1.10
CA GLU A 270 13.07 -11.76 -0.53
C GLU A 270 11.94 -10.71 -0.46
N ILE A 271 11.28 -10.44 -1.59
CA ILE A 271 10.26 -9.37 -1.69
C ILE A 271 8.88 -9.76 -1.14
N CYS A 272 8.58 -11.06 -1.05
CA CYS A 272 7.29 -11.54 -0.57
C CYS A 272 7.29 -11.90 0.93
N SER A 273 8.45 -12.05 1.56
CA SER A 273 8.58 -12.54 2.95
C SER A 273 9.71 -11.84 3.71
N THR A 274 10.97 -12.11 3.34
CA THR A 274 12.15 -11.74 4.15
C THR A 274 12.27 -10.23 4.38
N ASN A 275 12.05 -9.41 3.35
CA ASN A 275 12.17 -7.96 3.47
C ASN A 275 11.09 -7.37 4.37
N ALA A 276 9.85 -7.83 4.28
CA ALA A 276 8.79 -7.39 5.19
C ALA A 276 9.15 -7.72 6.64
N ALA A 277 9.63 -8.93 6.91
CA ALA A 277 10.07 -9.32 8.26
C ALA A 277 11.20 -8.41 8.79
N LYS A 278 12.18 -8.07 7.94
CA LYS A 278 13.28 -7.18 8.32
C LYS A 278 12.83 -5.74 8.56
N ILE A 279 11.98 -5.20 7.68
CA ILE A 279 11.52 -3.80 7.74
C ILE A 279 10.66 -3.57 8.99
N PHE A 280 9.80 -4.53 9.33
CA PHE A 280 8.87 -4.42 10.45
C PHE A 280 9.37 -5.08 11.75
N GLY A 281 10.66 -5.44 11.83
CA GLY A 281 11.31 -5.89 13.07
C GLY A 281 11.00 -7.33 13.48
N MET A 282 10.46 -8.15 12.60
CA MET A 282 10.10 -9.54 12.89
C MET A 282 11.22 -10.55 12.56
N TYR A 283 12.23 -10.12 11.81
CA TYR A 283 13.37 -10.97 11.48
C TYR A 283 14.33 -11.09 12.66
N PRO A 284 14.88 -12.27 13.01
CA PRO A 284 14.81 -13.56 12.30
C PRO A 284 13.68 -14.49 12.79
N THR A 285 12.80 -14.06 13.69
CA THR A 285 11.68 -14.89 14.17
C THR A 285 10.81 -15.32 12.97
N LYS A 286 10.54 -14.39 12.03
CA LYS A 286 9.85 -14.65 10.77
C LYS A 286 10.73 -14.26 9.57
N GLY A 287 10.35 -14.72 8.36
CA GLY A 287 11.01 -14.36 7.10
C GLY A 287 12.28 -15.14 6.77
N THR A 288 12.57 -16.21 7.50
CA THR A 288 13.66 -17.14 7.22
C THR A 288 13.33 -18.53 7.77
N ILE A 289 13.97 -19.55 7.22
CA ILE A 289 13.95 -20.92 7.74
C ILE A 289 15.29 -21.13 8.46
N ALA A 290 15.28 -21.03 9.79
CA ALA A 290 16.46 -21.17 10.63
C ALA A 290 16.07 -21.76 12.00
N ILE A 291 17.05 -22.32 12.72
CA ILE A 291 16.85 -22.81 14.08
C ILE A 291 16.46 -21.64 14.98
N GLY A 292 15.33 -21.75 15.66
CA GLY A 292 14.77 -20.71 16.54
C GLY A 292 13.80 -19.73 15.85
N SER A 293 13.60 -19.85 14.53
CA SER A 293 12.53 -19.15 13.83
C SER A 293 11.19 -19.89 13.97
N ASP A 294 10.09 -19.17 13.80
CA ASP A 294 8.76 -19.77 13.77
C ASP A 294 8.63 -20.71 12.56
N ALA A 295 7.89 -21.81 12.76
CA ALA A 295 7.67 -22.81 11.73
C ALA A 295 6.50 -22.46 10.80
N ASP A 296 6.36 -21.20 10.41
CA ASP A 296 5.40 -20.73 9.41
C ASP A 296 5.95 -21.05 8.00
N ILE A 297 5.70 -22.27 7.57
CA ILE A 297 6.31 -22.82 6.35
C ILE A 297 5.29 -22.90 5.23
N VAL A 298 5.62 -22.32 4.08
CA VAL A 298 4.86 -22.45 2.84
C VAL A 298 5.44 -23.57 1.99
N ILE A 299 4.60 -24.56 1.65
CA ILE A 299 4.92 -25.60 0.65
C ILE A 299 4.33 -25.15 -0.67
N PHE A 300 5.20 -24.92 -1.66
CA PHE A 300 4.81 -24.37 -2.95
C PHE A 300 5.11 -25.39 -4.07
N ASP A 301 4.05 -25.76 -4.81
CA ASP A 301 4.18 -26.61 -6.00
C ASP A 301 4.25 -25.72 -7.24
N PRO A 302 5.42 -25.62 -7.90
CA PRO A 302 5.62 -24.71 -9.04
C PRO A 302 4.92 -25.17 -10.32
N GLU A 303 4.49 -26.43 -10.39
CA GLU A 303 3.86 -27.02 -11.58
C GLU A 303 2.33 -27.12 -11.47
N LYS A 304 1.78 -26.86 -10.28
CA LYS A 304 0.33 -26.88 -10.07
C LYS A 304 -0.35 -25.71 -10.78
N GLU A 305 -1.34 -26.00 -11.58
CA GLU A 305 -2.15 -25.00 -12.26
C GLU A 305 -3.61 -25.07 -11.78
N HIS A 306 -4.27 -23.91 -11.69
CA HIS A 306 -5.70 -23.83 -11.44
C HIS A 306 -6.30 -22.56 -12.04
N THR A 307 -7.60 -22.55 -12.25
CA THR A 307 -8.32 -21.37 -12.73
C THR A 307 -8.83 -20.57 -11.55
N ILE A 308 -8.42 -19.28 -11.48
CA ILE A 308 -8.93 -18.32 -10.50
C ILE A 308 -10.29 -17.81 -10.97
N SER A 309 -11.28 -17.90 -10.11
CA SER A 309 -12.62 -17.39 -10.36
C SER A 309 -13.34 -17.08 -9.05
N ALA A 310 -14.45 -16.35 -9.12
CA ALA A 310 -15.30 -16.08 -7.96
C ALA A 310 -15.81 -17.34 -7.25
N SER A 311 -15.84 -18.50 -7.93
CA SER A 311 -16.25 -19.78 -7.33
C SER A 311 -15.11 -20.59 -6.74
N THR A 312 -13.85 -20.23 -6.99
CA THR A 312 -12.68 -21.00 -6.55
C THR A 312 -11.87 -20.30 -5.46
N HIS A 313 -11.96 -18.99 -5.32
CA HIS A 313 -11.27 -18.25 -4.26
C HIS A 313 -12.10 -18.16 -2.96
N HIS A 314 -11.42 -17.85 -1.85
CA HIS A 314 -12.02 -17.72 -0.50
C HIS A 314 -12.26 -16.26 -0.09
N MET A 315 -11.82 -15.31 -0.90
CA MET A 315 -12.01 -13.89 -0.64
C MET A 315 -13.50 -13.50 -0.66
N LYS A 316 -13.89 -12.52 0.17
CA LYS A 316 -15.27 -12.03 0.24
C LYS A 316 -15.59 -11.05 -0.90
N CYS A 317 -15.42 -11.50 -2.14
CA CYS A 317 -15.85 -10.80 -3.34
C CYS A 317 -16.46 -11.80 -4.35
N ASP A 318 -17.11 -11.29 -5.38
CA ASP A 318 -17.92 -12.07 -6.32
C ASP A 318 -17.47 -11.88 -7.78
N TYR A 319 -16.20 -11.45 -7.98
CA TYR A 319 -15.56 -11.29 -9.30
C TYR A 319 -14.07 -11.58 -9.24
#